data_402162fae8b938effe9eadda3e235a22
#
_entry.id   402162fae8b938effe9eadda3e235a22
#
_cell.length_a   1.000
_cell.length_b   1.000
_cell.length_c   1.000
_cell.angle_alpha   90.00
_cell.angle_beta   90.00
_cell.angle_gamma   90.00
#
_symmetry.space_group_name_H-M   'P 1'
#
loop_
_entity.id
_entity.type
_entity.pdbx_description
1 polymer ?
#
loop_
_entity_poly.entity_id
_entity_poly.type
_entity_poly.pdbx_seq_one_letter_code
_entity_poly.pdbx_strand_id
1 'polypeptide(L)'
;ECTIKSIEGTLVTDVEIKGELFETFRGDGLCLSTPSGSTAYNKALGGAIIHPSIRAVQLAEMASINNRVFRTVGSPLILPEHHTCLIKPINDVTFQVAIDHLTLLHKDVKSIQCRVANENI
;
A
#
# COMPACT_ATOMS: atom_id res chain seq x y z
N GLU A 1 4.81 0.41 -9.55
CA GLU A 1 4.36 -0.23 -8.29
C GLU A 1 5.26 0.24 -7.14
N CYS A 2 4.66 0.41 -5.98
CA CYS A 2 5.35 0.83 -4.77
C CYS A 2 5.05 -0.18 -3.66
N THR A 3 6.10 -0.77 -3.08
CA THR A 3 5.95 -1.70 -1.94
C THR A 3 6.54 -1.09 -0.68
N ILE A 4 5.86 -1.29 0.44
CA ILE A 4 6.30 -0.85 1.75
C ILE A 4 6.34 -2.10 2.62
N LYS A 5 7.55 -2.52 3.01
CA LYS A 5 7.78 -3.75 3.77
C LYS A 5 8.57 -3.48 5.03
N SER A 6 8.23 -4.18 6.12
CA SER A 6 9.13 -4.24 7.27
C SER A 6 10.35 -5.09 6.93
N ILE A 7 11.52 -4.73 7.47
CA ILE A 7 12.74 -5.53 7.34
C ILE A 7 12.80 -6.55 8.46
N GLU A 8 12.41 -6.15 9.65
CA GLU A 8 12.37 -7.01 10.83
C GLU A 8 11.00 -6.87 11.50
N GLY A 9 10.40 -8.00 11.83
CA GLY A 9 9.13 -8.02 12.53
C GLY A 9 7.96 -7.59 11.67
N THR A 10 6.91 -7.15 12.32
CA THR A 10 5.63 -6.81 11.71
C THR A 10 5.51 -5.32 11.50
N LEU A 11 5.11 -4.92 10.31
CA LEU A 11 4.72 -3.54 10.05
C LEU A 11 3.32 -3.29 10.62
N VAL A 12 3.20 -2.28 11.47
CA VAL A 12 1.90 -1.81 11.96
C VAL A 12 1.72 -0.38 11.48
N THR A 13 0.67 -0.13 10.73
CA THR A 13 0.46 1.19 10.13
C THR A 13 -1.03 1.52 10.03
N ASP A 14 -1.34 2.78 10.29
CA ASP A 14 -2.66 3.31 9.95
C ASP A 14 -2.73 3.56 8.45
N VAL A 15 -3.85 3.24 7.85
CA VAL A 15 -4.15 3.53 6.45
C VAL A 15 -5.33 4.50 6.43
N GLU A 16 -5.10 5.71 5.94
CA GLU A 16 -6.14 6.73 5.78
C GLU A 16 -6.46 6.91 4.31
N ILE A 17 -7.74 7.00 4.00
CA ILE A 17 -8.23 7.23 2.65
C ILE A 17 -9.13 8.46 2.68
N LYS A 18 -8.85 9.45 1.84
CA LYS A 18 -9.56 10.73 1.82
C LYS A 18 -9.54 11.45 3.18
N GLY A 19 -8.44 11.33 3.91
CA GLY A 19 -8.28 11.97 5.21
C GLY A 19 -8.99 11.27 6.37
N GLU A 20 -9.58 10.11 6.14
CA GLU A 20 -10.26 9.33 7.19
C GLU A 20 -9.56 8.00 7.40
N LEU A 21 -9.48 7.58 8.67
CA LEU A 21 -8.91 6.28 9.01
C LEU A 21 -9.75 5.16 8.39
N PHE A 22 -9.14 4.39 7.51
CA PHE A 22 -9.78 3.25 6.87
C PHE A 22 -9.55 1.97 7.65
N GLU A 23 -8.28 1.70 8.01
CA GLU A 23 -7.91 0.52 8.78
C GLU A 23 -6.57 0.73 9.46
N THR A 24 -6.28 -0.10 10.46
CA THR A 24 -4.93 -0.26 11.00
C THR A 24 -4.41 -1.60 10.50
N PHE A 25 -3.43 -1.54 9.63
CA PHE A 25 -2.81 -2.71 9.03
C PHE A 25 -1.75 -3.30 9.94
N ARG A 26 -1.70 -4.62 9.99
CA ARG A 26 -0.63 -5.37 10.67
C ARG A 26 -0.25 -6.55 9.79
N GLY A 27 1.01 -6.62 9.40
CA GLY A 27 1.49 -7.68 8.50
C GLY A 27 2.89 -7.40 7.98
N ASP A 28 3.25 -8.02 6.87
CA ASP A 28 4.58 -7.88 6.27
C ASP A 28 4.73 -6.57 5.50
N GLY A 29 3.69 -6.10 4.86
CA GLY A 29 3.76 -4.89 4.09
C GLY A 29 2.52 -4.60 3.24
N LEU A 30 2.65 -3.55 2.45
CA LEU A 30 1.61 -3.06 1.56
C LEU A 30 2.18 -2.84 0.16
N CYS A 31 1.37 -3.07 -0.85
CA CYS A 31 1.73 -2.81 -2.25
C CYS A 31 0.71 -1.87 -2.88
N LEU A 32 1.19 -0.76 -3.43
CA LEU A 32 0.38 0.17 -4.20
C LEU A 32 0.79 0.07 -5.66
N SER A 33 -0.17 -0.10 -6.55
CA SER A 33 0.11 -0.27 -7.97
C SER A 33 -0.79 0.60 -8.84
N THR A 34 -0.21 1.06 -9.94
CA THR A 34 -0.95 1.70 -11.03
C THR A 34 -1.59 0.64 -11.91
N PRO A 35 -2.49 1.00 -12.84
CA PRO A 35 -3.05 0.03 -13.78
C PRO A 35 -1.98 -0.74 -14.55
N SER A 36 -0.96 -0.07 -15.07
CA SER A 36 0.13 -0.75 -15.78
C SER A 36 0.98 -1.63 -14.88
N GLY A 37 1.12 -1.27 -13.60
CA GLY A 37 1.83 -2.08 -12.61
C GLY A 37 0.99 -3.20 -12.00
N SER A 38 -0.30 -3.25 -12.28
CA SER A 38 -1.21 -4.24 -11.67
C SER A 38 -0.91 -5.69 -12.09
N THR A 39 -0.19 -5.89 -13.19
CA THR A 39 0.22 -7.21 -13.67
C THR A 39 1.49 -7.74 -13.01
N ALA A 40 2.18 -6.93 -12.22
CA ALA A 40 3.42 -7.31 -11.54
C ALA A 40 3.15 -7.93 -10.16
N TYR A 41 3.80 -7.44 -9.11
CA TYR A 41 3.67 -8.02 -7.77
C TYR A 41 2.23 -7.96 -7.22
N ASN A 42 1.49 -6.92 -7.55
CA ASN A 42 0.07 -6.82 -7.21
C ASN A 42 -0.70 -8.09 -7.58
N LYS A 43 -0.45 -8.64 -8.77
CA LYS A 43 -1.09 -9.88 -9.21
C LYS A 43 -0.73 -11.07 -8.32
N ALA A 44 0.53 -11.16 -7.90
CA ALA A 44 0.99 -12.23 -7.01
C ALA A 44 0.33 -12.12 -5.62
N LEU A 45 -0.09 -10.94 -5.21
CA LEU A 45 -0.81 -10.69 -3.97
C LEU A 45 -2.32 -10.87 -4.09
N GLY A 46 -2.80 -11.38 -5.21
CA GLY A 46 -4.23 -11.57 -5.45
C GLY A 46 -4.95 -10.32 -5.95
N GLY A 47 -4.21 -9.28 -6.33
CA GLY A 47 -4.78 -8.06 -6.86
C GLY A 47 -5.37 -8.24 -8.25
N ALA A 48 -6.29 -7.35 -8.60
CA ALA A 48 -6.92 -7.34 -9.91
C ALA A 48 -6.02 -6.70 -10.97
N ILE A 49 -6.14 -7.15 -12.20
CA ILE A 49 -5.55 -6.46 -13.34
C ILE A 49 -6.47 -5.29 -13.70
N ILE A 50 -5.92 -4.08 -13.72
CA ILE A 50 -6.67 -2.87 -14.04
C ILE A 50 -6.31 -2.45 -15.46
N HIS A 51 -7.31 -2.26 -16.30
CA HIS A 51 -7.09 -1.80 -17.67
C HIS A 51 -6.44 -0.40 -17.64
N PRO A 52 -5.44 -0.14 -18.50
CA PRO A 52 -4.73 1.15 -18.47
C PRO A 52 -5.57 2.39 -18.74
N SER A 53 -6.77 2.24 -19.30
CA SER A 53 -7.69 3.37 -19.50
C SER A 53 -8.36 3.82 -18.21
N ILE A 54 -8.29 3.04 -17.14
CA ILE A 54 -8.90 3.37 -15.85
C ILE A 54 -7.88 4.09 -14.99
N ARG A 55 -8.19 5.31 -14.56
CA ARG A 55 -7.34 6.08 -13.66
C ARG A 55 -7.64 5.68 -12.22
N ALA A 56 -6.82 4.80 -11.69
CA ALA A 56 -7.00 4.23 -10.36
C ALA A 56 -5.66 3.81 -9.78
N VAL A 57 -5.63 3.59 -8.48
CA VAL A 57 -4.52 2.95 -7.79
C VAL A 57 -5.06 1.79 -6.98
N GLN A 58 -4.30 0.73 -6.85
CA GLN A 58 -4.71 -0.44 -6.09
C GLN A 58 -3.79 -0.68 -4.91
N LEU A 59 -4.40 -0.92 -3.75
CA LEU A 59 -3.72 -1.25 -2.51
C LEU A 59 -3.93 -2.73 -2.22
N ALA A 60 -2.84 -3.48 -2.10
CA ALA A 60 -2.86 -4.90 -1.75
C ALA A 60 -2.05 -5.14 -0.48
N GLU A 61 -2.47 -6.10 0.31
CA GLU A 61 -1.85 -6.45 1.59
C GLU A 61 -0.91 -7.63 1.43
N MET A 62 0.21 -7.59 2.16
CA MET A 62 1.17 -8.70 2.24
C MET A 62 1.07 -9.34 3.62
N ALA A 63 0.58 -10.59 3.67
CA ALA A 63 0.51 -11.39 4.89
C ALA A 63 -0.13 -10.64 6.05
N SER A 64 -1.30 -10.05 5.83
CA SER A 64 -2.04 -9.34 6.88
C SER A 64 -2.47 -10.31 7.98
N ILE A 65 -2.40 -9.80 9.23
CA ILE A 65 -2.89 -10.54 10.40
C ILE A 65 -4.33 -10.13 10.64
N ASN A 66 -5.24 -11.09 10.52
CA ASN A 66 -6.66 -10.89 10.77
C ASN A 66 -7.13 -11.90 11.81
N ASN A 67 -7.61 -11.38 12.93
CA ASN A 67 -8.14 -12.18 14.03
C ASN A 67 -9.26 -11.40 14.74
N ARG A 68 -9.60 -11.76 15.98
CA ARG A 68 -10.67 -11.07 16.72
C ARG A 68 -10.33 -9.62 17.08
N VAL A 69 -9.03 -9.31 17.21
CA VAL A 69 -8.54 -8.00 17.67
C VAL A 69 -8.11 -7.14 16.50
N PHE A 70 -7.41 -7.73 15.54
CA PHE A 70 -6.84 -7.04 14.38
C PHE A 70 -7.57 -7.45 13.12
N ARG A 71 -8.14 -6.48 12.41
CA ARG A 71 -8.84 -6.74 11.16
C ARG A 71 -8.50 -5.69 10.13
N THR A 72 -8.26 -6.16 8.91
CA THR A 72 -8.15 -5.33 7.72
C THR A 72 -9.24 -5.75 6.75
N VAL A 73 -9.34 -5.06 5.62
CA VAL A 73 -10.31 -5.44 4.59
C VAL A 73 -10.00 -6.83 4.02
N GLY A 74 -8.75 -7.27 4.10
CA GLY A 74 -8.31 -8.61 3.70
C GLY A 74 -8.39 -8.88 2.20
N SER A 75 -8.68 -7.87 1.40
CA SER A 75 -8.80 -7.96 -0.06
C SER A 75 -8.14 -6.74 -0.69
N PRO A 76 -7.66 -6.86 -1.93
CA PRO A 76 -7.16 -5.69 -2.65
C PRO A 76 -8.25 -4.63 -2.81
N LEU A 77 -7.88 -3.38 -2.63
CA LEU A 77 -8.78 -2.24 -2.70
C LEU A 77 -8.38 -1.33 -3.85
N ILE A 78 -9.34 -1.00 -4.70
CA ILE A 78 -9.12 -0.09 -5.83
C ILE A 78 -9.65 1.28 -5.47
N LEU A 79 -8.79 2.29 -5.57
CA LEU A 79 -9.12 3.67 -5.27
C LEU A 79 -9.18 4.51 -6.55
N PRO A 80 -10.21 5.35 -6.71
CA PRO A 80 -10.29 6.24 -7.87
C PRO A 80 -9.26 7.37 -7.79
N GLU A 81 -9.08 8.09 -8.90
CA GLU A 81 -8.01 9.06 -9.08
C GLU A 81 -8.00 10.23 -8.10
N HIS A 82 -9.11 10.59 -7.50
CA HIS A 82 -9.19 11.74 -6.59
C HIS A 82 -9.04 11.34 -5.11
N HIS A 83 -8.77 10.08 -4.83
CA HIS A 83 -8.59 9.61 -3.47
C HIS A 83 -7.11 9.52 -3.13
N THR A 84 -6.74 10.11 -2.00
CA THR A 84 -5.40 10.02 -1.44
C THR A 84 -5.34 8.87 -0.46
N CYS A 85 -4.32 8.04 -0.58
CA CYS A 85 -4.01 6.99 0.39
C CYS A 85 -2.82 7.44 1.23
N LEU A 86 -2.98 7.52 2.54
CA LEU A 86 -1.95 7.92 3.47
C LEU A 86 -1.60 6.75 4.38
N ILE A 87 -0.32 6.39 4.41
CA ILE A 87 0.19 5.29 5.22
C ILE A 87 1.03 5.89 6.34
N LYS A 88 0.60 5.68 7.59
CA LYS A 88 1.26 6.22 8.79
C LYS A 88 1.76 5.07 9.66
N PRO A 89 3.02 4.64 9.53
CA PRO A 89 3.58 3.64 10.42
C PRO A 89 3.49 4.08 11.89
N ILE A 90 3.08 3.19 12.76
CA ILE A 90 2.87 3.50 14.18
C ILE A 90 3.79 2.74 15.12
N ASN A 91 4.57 1.79 14.60
CA ASN A 91 5.58 1.11 15.38
C ASN A 91 6.99 1.47 14.88
N ASP A 92 7.96 1.37 15.79
CA ASP A 92 9.37 1.69 15.53
C ASP A 92 10.06 0.56 14.76
N VAL A 93 9.69 0.37 13.51
CA VAL A 93 10.38 -0.59 12.64
C VAL A 93 11.04 0.13 11.49
N THR A 94 12.20 -0.38 11.10
CA THR A 94 12.81 0.02 9.84
C THR A 94 12.04 -0.65 8.73
N PHE A 95 11.60 0.13 7.75
CA PHE A 95 10.89 -0.41 6.62
C PHE A 95 11.57 -0.02 5.31
N GLN A 96 11.30 -0.81 4.30
CA GLN A 96 11.83 -0.65 2.96
C GLN A 96 10.73 -0.15 2.05
N VAL A 97 11.00 0.92 1.32
CA VAL A 97 10.11 1.40 0.25
C VAL A 97 10.79 1.08 -1.07
N ALA A 98 10.14 0.30 -1.89
CA ALA A 98 10.60 -0.02 -3.24
C ALA A 98 9.64 0.57 -4.26
N ILE A 99 10.16 1.41 -5.16
CA ILE A 99 9.40 2.00 -6.25
C ILE A 99 9.99 1.45 -7.54
N ASP A 100 9.25 0.60 -8.22
CA ASP A 100 9.71 -0.18 -9.37
C ASP A 100 10.97 -0.96 -9.00
N HIS A 101 12.14 -0.56 -9.49
CA HIS A 101 13.42 -1.20 -9.15
C HIS A 101 14.31 -0.38 -8.21
N LEU A 102 13.80 0.75 -7.71
CA LEU A 102 14.51 1.57 -6.73
C LEU A 102 14.08 1.18 -5.32
N THR A 103 15.04 0.86 -4.46
CA THR A 103 14.79 0.44 -3.08
C THR A 103 15.44 1.40 -2.10
N LEU A 104 14.66 1.90 -1.14
CA LEU A 104 15.10 2.83 -0.11
C LEU A 104 14.74 2.31 1.27
N LEU A 105 15.63 2.51 2.25
CA LEU A 105 15.41 2.17 3.65
C LEU A 105 15.03 3.42 4.43
N HIS A 106 14.01 3.31 5.28
CA HIS A 106 13.50 4.42 6.07
C HIS A 106 13.31 4.02 7.54
N LYS A 107 13.76 4.87 8.48
CA LYS A 107 13.62 4.64 9.92
C LYS A 107 12.65 5.60 10.58
N ASP A 108 12.67 6.87 10.21
CA ASP A 108 11.96 7.94 10.91
C ASP A 108 10.90 8.62 10.06
N VAL A 109 10.38 7.91 9.06
CA VAL A 109 9.32 8.45 8.20
C VAL A 109 7.99 8.39 8.93
N LYS A 110 7.31 9.52 9.05
CA LYS A 110 6.04 9.64 9.75
C LYS A 110 4.84 9.23 8.90
N SER A 111 4.92 9.46 7.58
CA SER A 111 3.83 9.11 6.69
C SER A 111 4.31 8.99 5.24
N ILE A 112 3.58 8.20 4.47
CA ILE A 112 3.77 8.05 3.03
C ILE A 112 2.43 8.33 2.38
N GLN A 113 2.40 9.28 1.45
CA GLN A 113 1.19 9.66 0.75
C GLN A 113 1.24 9.18 -0.70
N CYS A 114 0.18 8.52 -1.13
CA CYS A 114 0.05 8.02 -2.49
C CYS A 114 -1.24 8.53 -3.12
N ARG A 115 -1.16 8.95 -4.38
CA ARG A 115 -2.31 9.39 -5.17
C ARG A 115 -2.04 9.18 -6.65
N VAL A 116 -3.09 9.17 -7.44
CA VAL A 116 -2.94 9.15 -8.89
C VAL A 116 -2.42 10.51 -9.35
N ALA A 117 -1.34 10.50 -10.11
CA ALA A 117 -0.78 11.74 -10.66
C ALA A 117 -1.72 12.33 -11.72
N ASN A 118 -1.70 13.67 -11.85
CA ASN A 118 -2.46 14.35 -12.88
C ASN A 118 -1.84 14.23 -14.28
N GLU A 119 -0.61 13.71 -14.34
CA GLU A 119 0.16 13.58 -15.57
C GLU A 119 0.07 12.17 -16.14
N ASN A 120 -0.01 12.08 -17.45
CA ASN A 120 0.11 10.82 -18.17
C ASN A 120 1.56 10.65 -18.62
N ILE A 121 2.05 9.45 -18.45
CA ILE A 121 3.37 9.07 -18.96
C ILE A 121 3.19 8.40 -20.32
#